data_bf8f559614f57ea10c6c980c093190eb
#
_entry.id   bf8f559614f57ea10c6c980c093190eb
#
_cell.length_a   1.000
_cell.length_b   1.000
_cell.length_c   1.000
_cell.angle_alpha   90.00
_cell.angle_beta   90.00
_cell.angle_gamma   90.00
#
_symmetry.space_group_name_H-M   'P 1'
#
loop_
_entity.id
_entity.type
_entity.pdbx_description
1 polymer ?
#
loop_
_entity_poly.entity_id
_entity_poly.type
_entity_poly.pdbx_seq_one_letter_code
_entity_poly.pdbx_strand_id
1 'polypeptide(L)'
;MIQKPKTIFCDIDGTLCEYPYTGTKNGSYDMDSDMIPLEGTLKKLWEWDKAGHMIILTTGRKEGMRKSTEAQLRRAGIIYDKLIMGI
;
A
#
# COMPACT_ATOMS: atom_id res chain seq x y z
N MET A 1 4.95 -3.92 29.20
CA MET A 1 3.49 -3.85 28.97
C MET A 1 3.19 -4.27 27.54
N ILE A 2 2.34 -5.26 27.39
CA ILE A 2 1.98 -5.77 26.07
C ILE A 2 0.85 -4.92 25.51
N GLN A 3 1.08 -4.28 24.36
CA GLN A 3 0.03 -3.54 23.68
C GLN A 3 -0.92 -4.53 23.02
N LYS A 4 -2.22 -4.23 23.10
CA LYS A 4 -3.20 -5.02 22.39
C LYS A 4 -3.01 -4.80 20.89
N PRO A 5 -3.10 -5.86 20.08
CA PRO A 5 -3.05 -5.72 18.63
C PRO A 5 -4.16 -4.77 18.15
N LYS A 6 -3.82 -3.97 17.15
CA LYS A 6 -4.74 -3.01 16.54
C LYS A 6 -4.93 -3.33 15.07
N THR A 7 -6.00 -2.80 14.52
CA THR A 7 -6.23 -2.84 13.08
C THR A 7 -5.85 -1.47 12.54
N ILE A 8 -4.90 -1.46 11.61
CA ILE A 8 -4.38 -0.22 11.05
C ILE A 8 -4.81 -0.11 9.60
N PHE A 9 -5.50 0.99 9.27
CA PHE A 9 -5.92 1.28 7.90
C PHE A 9 -4.96 2.30 7.31
N CYS A 10 -4.39 1.98 6.15
CA CYS A 10 -3.45 2.86 5.47
C CYS A 10 -3.82 3.00 4.00
N ASP A 11 -3.88 4.23 3.53
CA ASP A 11 -3.99 4.48 2.10
C ASP A 11 -2.64 4.18 1.43
N ILE A 12 -2.67 3.84 0.15
CA ILE A 12 -1.45 3.48 -0.58
C ILE A 12 -0.82 4.71 -1.22
N ASP A 13 -1.49 5.26 -2.23
CA ASP A 13 -0.91 6.33 -3.06
C ASP A 13 -0.84 7.64 -2.29
N GLY A 14 0.36 8.19 -2.19
CA GLY A 14 0.59 9.43 -1.45
C GLY A 14 0.74 9.26 0.06
N THR A 15 0.56 8.05 0.58
CA THR A 15 0.67 7.77 2.03
C THR A 15 1.79 6.79 2.31
N LEU A 16 1.72 5.59 1.75
CA LEU A 16 2.78 4.59 1.89
C LEU A 16 3.79 4.69 0.77
N CYS A 17 3.33 5.05 -0.41
CA CYS A 17 4.15 5.12 -1.61
C CYS A 17 3.94 6.47 -2.27
N GLU A 18 4.92 6.86 -3.08
CA GLU A 18 4.74 8.03 -3.94
C GLU A 18 3.55 7.80 -4.86
N TYR A 19 2.88 8.89 -5.27
CA TYR A 19 1.85 8.77 -6.28
C TYR A 19 2.45 8.15 -7.52
N PRO A 20 1.75 7.22 -8.16
CA PRO A 20 2.22 6.60 -9.38
C PRO A 20 2.03 7.56 -10.55
N TYR A 21 2.63 8.74 -10.41
CA TYR A 21 2.45 9.80 -11.38
C TYR A 21 3.36 9.57 -12.57
N THR A 22 2.76 9.38 -13.71
CA THR A 22 3.48 9.00 -14.91
C THR A 22 3.67 10.15 -15.87
N GLY A 23 3.16 11.32 -15.54
CA GLY A 23 3.13 12.43 -16.48
C GLY A 23 2.08 12.25 -17.56
N THR A 24 1.21 11.24 -17.44
CA THR A 24 0.10 11.11 -18.39
C THR A 24 -0.94 12.15 -18.10
N LYS A 25 -1.52 12.69 -19.17
CA LYS A 25 -2.48 13.79 -19.03
C LYS A 25 -3.79 13.38 -18.37
N ASN A 26 -4.01 12.10 -18.18
CA ASN A 26 -5.28 11.57 -17.71
C ASN A 26 -5.29 11.20 -16.23
N GLY A 27 -4.21 11.39 -15.51
CA GLY A 27 -4.11 10.95 -14.12
C GLY A 27 -4.23 9.45 -13.94
N SER A 28 -3.98 8.68 -14.99
CA SER A 28 -4.04 7.24 -14.94
C SER A 28 -2.86 6.66 -14.17
N TYR A 29 -3.12 5.59 -13.44
CA TYR A 29 -2.05 4.88 -12.76
C TYR A 29 -1.19 4.13 -13.77
N ASP A 30 0.13 4.21 -13.60
CA ASP A 30 1.05 3.42 -14.41
C ASP A 30 1.23 2.05 -13.76
N MET A 31 0.52 1.08 -14.30
CA MET A 31 0.52 -0.26 -13.73
C MET A 31 1.79 -1.05 -14.08
N ASP A 32 2.61 -0.53 -14.99
CA ASP A 32 3.86 -1.19 -15.38
C ASP A 32 5.06 -0.70 -14.59
N SER A 33 4.95 0.47 -13.94
CA SER A 33 6.04 0.99 -13.13
C SER A 33 5.99 0.42 -11.73
N ASP A 34 7.14 0.46 -11.05
CA ASP A 34 7.21 0.01 -9.66
C ASP A 34 6.69 1.09 -8.72
N MET A 35 6.04 0.65 -7.63
CA MET A 35 5.73 1.56 -6.54
C MET A 35 7.01 1.96 -5.84
N ILE A 36 7.09 3.23 -5.46
CA ILE A 36 8.24 3.73 -4.71
C ILE A 36 7.77 4.03 -3.29
N PRO A 37 8.12 3.18 -2.31
CA PRO A 37 7.73 3.45 -0.93
C PRO A 37 8.33 4.75 -0.43
N LEU A 38 7.55 5.49 0.35
CA LEU A 38 8.07 6.68 1.01
C LEU A 38 9.06 6.28 2.09
N GLU A 39 9.95 7.21 2.45
CA GLU A 39 10.95 6.93 3.46
C GLU A 39 10.26 6.50 4.77
N GLY A 40 10.77 5.42 5.34
CA GLY A 40 10.25 4.88 6.60
C GLY A 40 9.06 3.94 6.47
N THR A 41 8.44 3.85 5.27
CA THR A 41 7.25 3.03 5.07
C THR A 41 7.51 1.55 5.36
N LEU A 42 8.53 0.97 4.74
CA LEU A 42 8.80 -0.47 4.90
C LEU A 42 9.13 -0.81 6.35
N LYS A 43 9.91 0.03 6.99
CA LYS A 43 10.28 -0.16 8.39
C LYS A 43 9.06 -0.12 9.30
N LYS A 44 8.17 0.87 9.10
CA LYS A 44 6.98 1.03 9.93
C LYS A 44 6.02 -0.14 9.75
N LEU A 45 5.80 -0.57 8.51
CA LEU A 45 4.93 -1.71 8.25
C LEU A 45 5.47 -2.98 8.89
N TRP A 46 6.78 -3.19 8.80
CA TRP A 46 7.43 -4.34 9.42
C TRP A 46 7.27 -4.31 10.94
N GLU A 47 7.45 -3.13 11.55
CA GLU A 47 7.27 -2.97 12.99
C GLU A 47 5.84 -3.30 13.43
N TRP A 48 4.85 -2.82 12.67
CA TRP A 48 3.44 -3.10 12.96
C TRP A 48 3.12 -4.59 12.82
N ASP A 49 3.63 -5.21 11.76
CA ASP A 49 3.41 -6.63 11.54
C ASP A 49 4.04 -7.45 12.67
N LYS A 50 5.25 -7.12 13.05
CA LYS A 50 5.97 -7.80 14.11
C LYS A 50 5.26 -7.64 15.46
N ALA A 51 4.61 -6.51 15.69
CA ALA A 51 3.84 -6.25 16.90
C ALA A 51 2.49 -6.96 16.91
N GLY A 52 2.13 -7.64 15.83
CA GLY A 52 0.87 -8.37 15.74
C GLY A 52 -0.32 -7.56 15.28
N HIS A 53 -0.10 -6.34 14.78
CA HIS A 53 -1.19 -5.52 14.27
C HIS A 53 -1.66 -6.04 12.91
N MET A 54 -2.96 -5.89 12.65
CA MET A 54 -3.52 -6.18 11.34
C MET A 54 -3.39 -4.94 10.46
N ILE A 55 -2.80 -5.11 9.29
CA ILE A 55 -2.58 -4.00 8.35
C ILE A 55 -3.55 -4.15 7.19
N ILE A 56 -4.43 -3.16 7.02
CA ILE A 56 -5.39 -3.13 5.95
C ILE A 56 -5.07 -1.94 5.06
N LEU A 57 -4.71 -2.23 3.81
CA LEU A 57 -4.44 -1.18 2.84
C LEU A 57 -5.74 -0.78 2.16
N THR A 58 -5.93 0.51 1.93
CA THR A 58 -7.10 1.04 1.24
C THR A 58 -6.64 1.86 0.04
N THR A 59 -7.41 1.85 -1.02
CA THR A 59 -7.08 2.60 -2.23
C THR A 59 -8.31 2.92 -3.04
N GLY A 60 -8.29 4.08 -3.71
CA GLY A 60 -9.32 4.44 -4.67
C GLY A 60 -9.18 3.71 -6.00
N ARG A 61 -8.10 2.96 -6.22
CA ARG A 61 -7.95 2.19 -7.45
C ARG A 61 -9.11 1.20 -7.57
N LYS A 62 -9.60 1.03 -8.80
CA LYS A 62 -10.73 0.15 -9.05
C LYS A 62 -10.36 -1.31 -8.90
N GLU A 63 -11.34 -2.13 -8.57
CA GLU A 63 -11.15 -3.56 -8.33
C GLU A 63 -10.51 -4.27 -9.53
N GLY A 64 -10.77 -3.81 -10.74
CA GLY A 64 -10.15 -4.38 -11.94
C GLY A 64 -8.64 -4.23 -11.98
N MET A 65 -8.07 -3.36 -11.12
CA MET A 65 -6.64 -3.14 -11.02
C MET A 65 -5.99 -3.95 -9.91
N ARG A 66 -6.74 -4.87 -9.29
CA ARG A 66 -6.25 -5.60 -8.11
C ARG A 66 -4.98 -6.39 -8.39
N LYS A 67 -4.96 -7.19 -9.44
CA LYS A 67 -3.80 -8.03 -9.74
C LYS A 67 -2.54 -7.21 -9.96
N SER A 68 -2.67 -6.13 -10.72
CA SER A 68 -1.54 -5.23 -10.99
C SER A 68 -1.07 -4.53 -9.73
N THR A 69 -2.03 -4.09 -8.90
CA THR A 69 -1.71 -3.41 -7.65
C THR A 69 -1.02 -4.36 -6.68
N GLU A 70 -1.52 -5.59 -6.55
CA GLU A 70 -0.89 -6.58 -5.68
C GLU A 70 0.52 -6.92 -6.14
N ALA A 71 0.73 -6.99 -7.45
CA ALA A 71 2.07 -7.23 -8.00
C ALA A 71 3.02 -6.08 -7.68
N GLN A 72 2.54 -4.84 -7.80
CA GLN A 72 3.34 -3.66 -7.44
C GLN A 72 3.69 -3.65 -5.95
N LEU A 73 2.73 -3.96 -5.09
CA LEU A 73 2.95 -4.03 -3.65
C LEU A 73 4.01 -5.08 -3.30
N ARG A 74 3.91 -6.25 -3.95
CA ARG A 74 4.88 -7.33 -3.73
C ARG A 74 6.29 -6.93 -4.14
N ARG A 75 6.43 -6.33 -5.31
CA ARG A 75 7.74 -5.87 -5.80
C ARG A 75 8.33 -4.80 -4.92
N ALA A 76 7.49 -3.95 -4.33
CA ALA A 76 7.95 -2.88 -3.45
C ALA A 76 8.29 -3.36 -2.04
N GLY A 77 7.98 -4.61 -1.71
CA GLY A 77 8.24 -5.14 -0.38
C GLY A 77 7.21 -4.71 0.67
N ILE A 78 6.03 -4.26 0.22
CA ILE A 78 4.97 -3.82 1.12
C ILE A 78 4.26 -5.04 1.71
N ILE A 79 4.27 -5.15 3.03
CA ILE A 79 3.55 -6.23 3.74
C ILE A 79 2.20 -5.71 4.21
N TYR A 80 1.18 -6.55 4.11
CA TYR A 80 -0.18 -6.21 4.53
C TYR A 80 -1.01 -7.47 4.68
N ASP A 81 -2.12 -7.35 5.41
CA ASP A 81 -3.02 -8.48 5.61
C ASP A 81 -4.20 -8.47 4.64
N LYS A 82 -4.75 -7.28 4.37
CA LYS A 82 -5.89 -7.14 3.48
C LYS A 82 -5.75 -5.90 2.61
N LEU A 83 -6.38 -5.95 1.45
CA LEU A 83 -6.39 -4.83 0.51
C LEU A 83 -7.82 -4.54 0.10
N ILE A 84 -8.30 -3.33 0.42
CA ILE A 84 -9.63 -2.85 0.05
C ILE A 84 -9.50 -1.86 -1.08
N MET A 85 -10.15 -2.13 -2.19
CA MET A 85 -10.08 -1.29 -3.38
C MET A 85 -11.43 -0.65 -3.68
N GLY A 86 -11.40 0.41 -4.49
CA GLY A 86 -12.61 1.09 -4.92
C GLY A 86 -13.24 2.01 -3.90
N ILE A 87 -12.45 2.54 -2.99
CA ILE A 87 -12.96 3.45 -1.96
C ILE A 87 -13.15 4.85 -2.54
#